data_9de146c4a9762071df243398ae97e043
#
_entry.id   9de146c4a9762071df243398ae97e043
#
_cell.length_a   1.000
_cell.length_b   1.000
_cell.length_c   1.000
_cell.angle_alpha   90.00
_cell.angle_beta   90.00
_cell.angle_gamma   90.00
#
_symmetry.space_group_name_H-M   'P 1'
#
loop_
_entity.id
_entity.type
_entity.pdbx_description
1 polymer ?
#
loop_
_entity_poly.entity_id
_entity_poly.type
_entity_poly.pdbx_seq_one_letter_code
_entity_poly.pdbx_strand_id
1 'polypeptide(L)'
;SAETFGGIKVNFDNPEKAKLGLGVIKKQAEGIWTQVYMHYTEAKGGDFYVRGLDAVTTDFGIFVRDRWGHLSDTLYVTETPLYEEQCDKSLFRKMALPTDSYECHSWNEVTKGNDMTRLWDGITDTDPCFQTKTTTVMPQWFTFDMGEKYKLSRFVMVSRYYPGKYGNTFKAGHPKHFELWGSNDPNPDGSFDDSWVLLSEYESVKPSGGGVNDALTTEDQEAAKNGENFIIPDNAPAVRYIRFKTNDTWGKTRYMHLHELTFFGARHN
;
A
#
# COMPACT_ATOMS: atom_id res chain seq x y z
N SER A 1 -12.89 7.30 14.51
CA SER A 1 -13.76 8.02 13.56
C SER A 1 -14.00 7.18 12.33
N ALA A 2 -15.16 7.30 11.73
CA ALA A 2 -15.62 6.55 10.56
C ALA A 2 -15.31 7.20 9.21
N GLU A 3 -14.63 8.32 9.15
CA GLU A 3 -14.27 8.97 7.90
C GLU A 3 -13.13 8.23 7.17
N THR A 4 -13.13 6.90 7.28
CA THR A 4 -12.06 6.04 6.77
C THR A 4 -12.65 5.01 5.82
N PHE A 5 -12.13 4.97 4.60
CA PHE A 5 -12.52 4.02 3.57
C PHE A 5 -12.30 2.56 4.01
N GLY A 6 -13.33 1.73 3.85
CA GLY A 6 -13.27 0.30 4.17
C GLY A 6 -12.92 -0.02 5.61
N GLY A 7 -13.07 0.93 6.55
CA GLY A 7 -12.65 0.70 7.91
C GLY A 7 -12.94 1.81 8.90
N ILE A 8 -12.33 1.69 10.07
CA ILE A 8 -12.35 2.72 11.12
C ILE A 8 -10.90 3.04 11.53
N LYS A 9 -10.68 4.29 11.89
CA LYS A 9 -9.43 4.78 12.48
C LYS A 9 -9.58 4.85 13.99
N VAL A 10 -8.67 4.24 14.72
CA VAL A 10 -8.61 4.26 16.18
C VAL A 10 -7.39 5.06 16.61
N ASN A 11 -7.60 6.13 17.38
CA ASN A 11 -6.53 6.90 18.01
C ASN A 11 -6.36 6.41 19.45
N PHE A 12 -5.12 6.39 19.94
CA PHE A 12 -4.81 5.98 21.31
C PHE A 12 -3.68 6.80 21.93
N ASP A 13 -3.69 6.89 23.25
CA ASP A 13 -2.60 7.42 24.07
C ASP A 13 -2.07 6.32 24.98
N ASN A 14 -0.74 6.23 25.07
CA ASN A 14 -0.01 5.29 25.95
C ASN A 14 1.21 6.01 26.53
N PRO A 15 0.99 6.99 27.42
CA PRO A 15 2.05 7.88 27.92
C PRO A 15 3.19 7.12 28.59
N GLU A 16 2.89 5.99 29.23
CA GLU A 16 3.86 5.14 29.94
C GLU A 16 4.61 4.17 29.02
N LYS A 17 4.32 4.16 27.71
CA LYS A 17 4.88 3.20 26.74
C LYS A 17 4.76 1.74 27.20
N ALA A 18 3.65 1.41 27.85
CA ALA A 18 3.37 0.05 28.28
C ALA A 18 3.19 -0.88 27.06
N LYS A 19 3.55 -2.16 27.23
CA LYS A 19 3.21 -3.19 26.23
C LYS A 19 1.71 -3.46 26.27
N LEU A 20 0.99 -2.98 25.26
CA LEU A 20 -0.47 -3.07 25.19
C LEU A 20 -0.92 -3.75 23.89
N GLY A 21 -2.04 -4.46 23.99
CA GLY A 21 -2.88 -4.85 22.85
C GLY A 21 -4.15 -4.01 22.87
N LEU A 22 -4.46 -3.35 21.74
CA LEU A 22 -5.70 -2.62 21.55
C LEU A 22 -6.63 -3.49 20.69
N GLY A 23 -7.65 -4.08 21.33
CA GLY A 23 -8.60 -4.96 20.69
C GLY A 23 -9.78 -4.20 20.14
N VAL A 24 -10.22 -4.57 18.94
CA VAL A 24 -11.46 -4.05 18.33
C VAL A 24 -12.40 -5.22 18.06
N ILE A 25 -13.62 -5.10 18.59
CA ILE A 25 -14.72 -6.03 18.37
C ILE A 25 -15.81 -5.34 17.57
N LYS A 26 -16.53 -6.11 16.76
CA LYS A 26 -17.67 -5.69 15.94
C LYS A 26 -18.92 -6.47 16.37
N LYS A 27 -20.04 -5.79 16.50
CA LYS A 27 -21.32 -6.44 16.74
C LYS A 27 -21.89 -7.00 15.45
N GLN A 28 -22.19 -8.29 15.44
CA GLN A 28 -22.83 -8.97 14.32
C GLN A 28 -24.35 -8.78 14.35
N ALA A 29 -25.03 -9.09 13.23
CA ALA A 29 -26.48 -8.96 13.10
C ALA A 29 -27.26 -9.69 14.19
N GLU A 30 -26.73 -10.78 14.73
CA GLU A 30 -27.32 -11.59 15.81
C GLU A 30 -27.03 -11.03 17.21
N GLY A 31 -26.38 -9.86 17.32
CA GLY A 31 -25.99 -9.26 18.60
C GLY A 31 -24.71 -9.85 19.21
N ILE A 32 -24.05 -10.77 18.53
CA ILE A 32 -22.80 -11.38 18.97
C ILE A 32 -21.63 -10.44 18.67
N TRP A 33 -20.73 -10.28 19.63
CA TRP A 33 -19.49 -9.52 19.45
C TRP A 33 -18.35 -10.40 18.96
N THR A 34 -17.71 -10.01 17.86
CA THR A 34 -16.58 -10.75 17.27
C THR A 34 -15.36 -9.85 17.20
N GLN A 35 -14.21 -10.34 17.63
CA GLN A 35 -12.95 -9.62 17.49
C GLN A 35 -12.56 -9.56 16.02
N VAL A 36 -12.35 -8.33 15.51
CA VAL A 36 -11.97 -8.06 14.12
C VAL A 36 -10.52 -7.60 14.00
N TYR A 37 -9.92 -7.09 15.08
CA TYR A 37 -8.53 -6.62 15.05
C TYR A 37 -7.88 -6.65 16.44
N MET A 38 -6.55 -6.75 16.46
CA MET A 38 -5.72 -6.57 17.65
C MET A 38 -4.44 -5.85 17.24
N HIS A 39 -4.21 -4.66 17.78
CA HIS A 39 -3.01 -3.86 17.56
C HIS A 39 -2.11 -3.95 18.77
N TYR A 40 -0.90 -4.47 18.61
CA TYR A 40 0.10 -4.52 19.67
C TYR A 40 1.06 -3.35 19.55
N THR A 41 1.33 -2.66 20.65
CA THR A 41 2.16 -1.46 20.61
C THR A 41 2.87 -1.20 21.95
N GLU A 42 4.02 -0.53 21.87
CA GLU A 42 4.73 0.14 22.99
C GLU A 42 4.88 1.64 22.68
N ALA A 43 4.26 2.13 21.60
CA ALA A 43 4.32 3.54 21.25
C ALA A 43 3.64 4.40 22.29
N LYS A 44 4.12 5.64 22.49
CA LYS A 44 3.55 6.60 23.44
C LYS A 44 2.12 7.00 23.09
N GLY A 45 1.74 6.89 21.84
CA GLY A 45 0.42 7.18 21.31
C GLY A 45 0.48 7.10 19.78
N GLY A 46 -0.64 7.23 19.13
CA GLY A 46 -0.74 7.18 17.69
C GLY A 46 -2.13 6.78 17.21
N ASP A 47 -2.18 6.28 16.01
CA ASP A 47 -3.40 5.74 15.44
C ASP A 47 -3.13 4.45 14.67
N PHE A 48 -4.16 3.65 14.49
CA PHE A 48 -4.15 2.49 13.63
C PHE A 48 -5.50 2.34 12.92
N TYR A 49 -5.51 1.56 11.84
CA TYR A 49 -6.68 1.35 10.99
C TYR A 49 -7.15 -0.10 11.08
N VAL A 50 -8.46 -0.27 11.29
CA VAL A 50 -9.13 -1.57 11.12
C VAL A 50 -9.79 -1.58 9.76
N ARG A 51 -9.35 -2.45 8.87
CA ARG A 51 -9.76 -2.52 7.47
C ARG A 51 -10.61 -3.77 7.18
N GLY A 52 -11.23 -3.81 5.98
CA GLY A 52 -12.09 -4.91 5.56
C GLY A 52 -13.46 -4.89 6.22
N LEU A 53 -13.93 -3.70 6.59
CA LEU A 53 -15.26 -3.49 7.16
C LEU A 53 -16.23 -3.01 6.08
N ASP A 54 -17.45 -3.53 6.12
CA ASP A 54 -18.51 -3.10 5.23
C ASP A 54 -18.93 -1.65 5.52
N ALA A 55 -19.38 -0.92 4.51
CA ALA A 55 -19.93 0.44 4.61
C ALA A 55 -21.36 0.42 5.19
N VAL A 56 -21.51 -0.18 6.35
CA VAL A 56 -22.79 -0.33 7.08
C VAL A 56 -22.62 0.19 8.50
N THR A 57 -23.58 0.97 8.97
CA THR A 57 -23.59 1.46 10.35
C THR A 57 -23.53 0.28 11.32
N THR A 58 -22.52 0.26 12.15
CA THR A 58 -22.18 -0.89 13.00
C THR A 58 -21.69 -0.42 14.36
N ASP A 59 -22.03 -1.18 15.41
CA ASP A 59 -21.49 -0.97 16.75
C ASP A 59 -20.12 -1.65 16.85
N PHE A 60 -19.13 -0.90 17.33
CA PHE A 60 -17.77 -1.38 17.62
C PHE A 60 -17.50 -1.24 19.12
N GLY A 61 -16.68 -2.15 19.65
CA GLY A 61 -16.12 -2.04 21.00
C GLY A 61 -14.60 -2.02 20.92
N ILE A 62 -13.97 -1.12 21.69
CA ILE A 62 -12.53 -0.97 21.76
C ILE A 62 -12.12 -1.19 23.21
N PHE A 63 -11.13 -2.08 23.43
CA PHE A 63 -10.60 -2.38 24.73
C PHE A 63 -9.08 -2.47 24.71
N VAL A 64 -8.48 -2.31 25.88
CA VAL A 64 -7.03 -2.48 26.08
C VAL A 64 -6.78 -3.81 26.77
N ARG A 65 -5.74 -4.52 26.33
CA ARG A 65 -5.23 -5.71 26.99
C ARG A 65 -3.78 -5.46 27.41
N ASP A 66 -3.48 -5.71 28.67
CA ASP A 66 -2.09 -5.63 29.16
C ASP A 66 -1.29 -6.91 28.82
N ARG A 67 0.00 -6.89 29.14
CA ARG A 67 0.91 -8.02 28.89
C ARG A 67 0.57 -9.28 29.72
N TRP A 68 -0.20 -9.15 30.79
CA TRP A 68 -0.65 -10.26 31.63
C TRP A 68 -2.03 -10.80 31.24
N GLY A 69 -2.69 -10.14 30.27
CA GLY A 69 -3.98 -10.56 29.74
C GLY A 69 -5.18 -9.90 30.43
N HIS A 70 -4.98 -8.94 31.34
CA HIS A 70 -6.09 -8.18 31.91
C HIS A 70 -6.68 -7.26 30.85
N LEU A 71 -8.00 -7.10 30.89
CA LEU A 71 -8.75 -6.26 29.95
C LEU A 71 -9.26 -5.01 30.67
N SER A 72 -9.24 -3.88 29.97
CA SER A 72 -9.94 -2.66 30.38
C SER A 72 -11.44 -2.80 30.20
N ASP A 73 -12.19 -1.81 30.68
CA ASP A 73 -13.55 -1.57 30.20
C ASP A 73 -13.54 -1.36 28.68
N THR A 74 -14.66 -1.70 28.04
CA THR A 74 -14.82 -1.56 26.59
C THR A 74 -15.50 -0.24 26.26
N LEU A 75 -14.85 0.57 25.42
CA LEU A 75 -15.46 1.76 24.83
C LEU A 75 -16.31 1.33 23.63
N TYR A 76 -17.59 1.62 23.66
CA TYR A 76 -18.51 1.33 22.55
C TYR A 76 -18.74 2.59 21.71
N VAL A 77 -18.69 2.42 20.39
CA VAL A 77 -18.94 3.46 19.39
C VAL A 77 -19.77 2.88 18.24
N THR A 78 -20.61 3.71 17.65
CA THR A 78 -21.37 3.34 16.44
C THR A 78 -20.82 4.15 15.28
N GLU A 79 -20.37 3.47 14.23
CA GLU A 79 -19.70 4.09 13.09
C GLU A 79 -20.16 3.48 11.77
N THR A 80 -20.02 4.25 10.68
CA THR A 80 -20.29 3.78 9.33
C THR A 80 -19.03 3.95 8.50
N PRO A 81 -18.26 2.88 8.24
CA PRO A 81 -17.09 2.95 7.36
C PRO A 81 -17.47 3.49 5.98
N LEU A 82 -16.59 4.29 5.37
CA LEU A 82 -16.79 4.70 3.99
C LEU A 82 -16.63 3.51 3.05
N TYR A 83 -17.39 3.51 1.96
CA TYR A 83 -17.31 2.45 0.94
C TYR A 83 -15.93 2.40 0.30
N GLU A 84 -15.35 1.21 0.24
CA GLU A 84 -14.09 0.92 -0.43
C GLU A 84 -14.27 -0.24 -1.40
N GLU A 85 -13.79 -0.08 -2.62
CA GLU A 85 -13.67 -1.15 -3.60
C GLU A 85 -12.26 -1.23 -4.16
N GLN A 86 -11.89 -2.36 -4.70
CA GLN A 86 -10.68 -2.47 -5.52
C GLN A 86 -10.93 -1.75 -6.84
N CYS A 87 -10.01 -0.85 -7.22
CA CYS A 87 -10.07 -0.19 -8.52
C CYS A 87 -10.00 -1.21 -9.66
N ASP A 88 -10.80 -1.02 -10.69
CA ASP A 88 -10.92 -1.98 -11.79
C ASP A 88 -9.68 -1.99 -12.67
N LYS A 89 -8.80 -2.96 -12.44
CA LYS A 89 -7.55 -3.13 -13.17
C LYS A 89 -7.73 -3.39 -14.68
N SER A 90 -8.90 -3.85 -15.12
CA SER A 90 -9.17 -4.07 -16.54
C SER A 90 -9.19 -2.76 -17.34
N LEU A 91 -9.40 -1.64 -16.66
CA LEU A 91 -9.38 -0.30 -17.22
C LEU A 91 -7.99 0.33 -17.27
N PHE A 92 -7.01 -0.24 -16.55
CA PHE A 92 -5.66 0.35 -16.44
C PHE A 92 -4.93 0.30 -17.78
N ARG A 93 -4.27 1.41 -18.09
CA ARG A 93 -3.48 1.57 -19.31
C ARG A 93 -2.14 2.21 -18.99
N LYS A 94 -1.07 1.63 -19.53
CA LYS A 94 0.25 2.26 -19.43
C LYS A 94 0.28 3.56 -20.22
N MET A 95 0.97 4.53 -19.67
CA MET A 95 1.35 5.75 -20.37
C MET A 95 2.86 5.77 -20.56
N ALA A 96 3.34 6.45 -21.56
CA ALA A 96 4.75 6.66 -21.82
C ALA A 96 4.93 8.16 -22.08
N LEU A 97 4.91 8.94 -21.01
CA LEU A 97 5.14 10.38 -21.10
C LEU A 97 6.63 10.66 -21.34
N PRO A 98 6.99 11.75 -22.04
CA PRO A 98 8.38 12.02 -22.42
C PRO A 98 9.38 12.09 -21.28
N THR A 99 8.94 12.42 -20.06
CA THR A 99 9.79 12.49 -18.88
C THR A 99 9.82 11.22 -18.04
N ASP A 100 8.96 10.24 -18.36
CA ASP A 100 8.95 8.97 -17.64
C ASP A 100 10.29 8.25 -17.82
N SER A 101 10.87 7.81 -16.73
CA SER A 101 12.12 7.03 -16.73
C SER A 101 11.86 5.56 -17.04
N TYR A 102 10.60 5.25 -17.37
CA TYR A 102 10.17 3.91 -17.68
C TYR A 102 10.74 3.45 -19.02
N GLU A 103 11.68 2.56 -18.94
CA GLU A 103 12.07 1.72 -20.05
C GLU A 103 12.10 0.28 -19.56
N CYS A 104 11.23 -0.56 -20.13
CA CYS A 104 11.11 -1.94 -19.74
C CYS A 104 12.45 -2.67 -19.93
N HIS A 105 12.93 -3.32 -18.88
CA HIS A 105 14.01 -4.28 -19.01
C HIS A 105 13.46 -5.54 -19.67
N SER A 106 13.95 -5.87 -20.85
CA SER A 106 13.58 -7.09 -21.55
C SER A 106 14.74 -8.08 -21.54
N TRP A 107 14.49 -9.26 -20.96
CA TRP A 107 15.40 -10.41 -21.11
C TRP A 107 15.27 -11.05 -22.50
N ASN A 108 14.13 -10.81 -23.13
CA ASN A 108 13.81 -11.33 -24.44
C ASN A 108 12.96 -10.28 -25.18
N GLU A 109 13.48 -9.72 -26.24
CA GLU A 109 12.79 -8.70 -27.05
C GLU A 109 11.46 -9.19 -27.61
N VAL A 110 11.31 -10.50 -27.82
CA VAL A 110 10.08 -11.11 -28.34
C VAL A 110 8.96 -11.12 -27.31
N THR A 111 9.29 -11.34 -26.05
CA THR A 111 8.26 -11.50 -25.00
C THR A 111 7.97 -10.22 -24.21
N LYS A 112 8.87 -9.21 -24.26
CA LYS A 112 8.77 -7.98 -23.45
C LYS A 112 8.31 -8.25 -22.01
N GLY A 113 8.91 -9.28 -21.42
CA GLY A 113 8.39 -9.93 -20.20
C GLY A 113 8.26 -9.02 -18.98
N ASN A 114 9.00 -7.90 -18.93
CA ASN A 114 9.04 -6.98 -17.78
C ASN A 114 8.26 -5.69 -18.01
N ASP A 115 7.22 -5.74 -18.83
CA ASP A 115 6.35 -4.59 -19.16
C ASP A 115 5.55 -4.09 -17.94
N MET A 116 5.15 -2.81 -17.99
CA MET A 116 4.34 -2.16 -16.95
C MET A 116 3.01 -2.87 -16.68
N THR A 117 2.44 -3.55 -17.69
CA THR A 117 1.19 -4.30 -17.53
C THR A 117 1.28 -5.42 -16.50
N ARG A 118 2.50 -5.83 -16.12
CA ARG A 118 2.73 -6.76 -15.01
C ARG A 118 2.30 -6.22 -13.65
N LEU A 119 2.18 -4.90 -13.52
CA LEU A 119 1.76 -4.26 -12.28
C LEU A 119 0.26 -4.46 -11.94
N TRP A 120 -0.53 -5.02 -12.86
CA TRP A 120 -1.97 -5.25 -12.66
C TRP A 120 -2.50 -6.52 -13.33
N ASP A 121 -1.64 -7.49 -13.63
CA ASP A 121 -2.04 -8.77 -14.25
C ASP A 121 -2.48 -9.84 -13.24
N GLY A 122 -2.36 -9.56 -11.94
CA GLY A 122 -2.75 -10.46 -10.86
C GLY A 122 -1.73 -11.55 -10.55
N ILE A 123 -0.53 -11.51 -11.17
CA ILE A 123 0.53 -12.50 -10.96
C ILE A 123 1.55 -11.94 -9.97
N THR A 124 1.66 -12.56 -8.80
CA THR A 124 2.49 -12.06 -7.70
C THR A 124 3.65 -12.96 -7.31
N ASP A 125 3.75 -14.16 -7.88
CA ASP A 125 4.63 -15.22 -7.41
C ASP A 125 5.55 -15.83 -8.48
N THR A 126 5.44 -15.39 -9.73
CA THR A 126 6.24 -15.90 -10.85
C THR A 126 6.77 -14.78 -11.73
N ASP A 127 8.02 -14.92 -12.20
CA ASP A 127 8.57 -14.03 -13.22
C ASP A 127 7.90 -14.29 -14.60
N PRO A 128 7.81 -13.25 -15.45
CA PRO A 128 8.42 -11.93 -15.28
C PRO A 128 7.57 -10.98 -14.44
N CYS A 129 8.24 -10.09 -13.69
CA CYS A 129 7.66 -8.94 -13.02
C CYS A 129 7.95 -7.65 -13.80
N PHE A 130 7.32 -6.53 -13.46
CA PHE A 130 7.73 -5.22 -13.94
C PHE A 130 9.15 -4.91 -13.48
N GLN A 131 9.99 -4.44 -14.40
CA GLN A 131 11.33 -3.97 -14.10
C GLN A 131 11.77 -2.88 -15.08
N THR A 132 12.31 -1.78 -14.55
CA THR A 132 12.92 -0.74 -15.35
C THR A 132 14.31 -1.14 -15.85
N LYS A 133 14.83 -0.44 -16.86
CA LYS A 133 16.21 -0.67 -17.34
C LYS A 133 17.24 -0.33 -16.26
N THR A 134 18.33 -1.08 -16.25
CA THR A 134 19.46 -0.90 -15.31
C THR A 134 20.38 0.27 -15.69
N THR A 135 20.13 0.92 -16.81
CA THR A 135 20.95 2.03 -17.34
C THR A 135 20.54 3.40 -16.85
N THR A 136 19.34 3.53 -16.31
CA THR A 136 18.81 4.78 -15.75
C THR A 136 19.28 4.99 -14.32
N VAL A 137 19.22 6.24 -13.84
CA VAL A 137 19.56 6.60 -12.45
C VAL A 137 18.28 6.83 -11.64
N MET A 138 18.37 6.76 -10.32
CA MET A 138 17.30 7.21 -9.43
C MET A 138 17.33 8.76 -9.32
N PRO A 139 16.17 9.42 -9.14
CA PRO A 139 14.84 8.83 -9.06
C PRO A 139 14.31 8.37 -10.42
N GLN A 140 13.47 7.35 -10.41
CA GLN A 140 12.75 6.83 -11.57
C GLN A 140 11.25 6.90 -11.32
N TRP A 141 10.47 7.13 -12.38
CA TRP A 141 9.00 7.10 -12.29
C TRP A 141 8.37 6.55 -13.55
N PHE A 142 7.17 6.08 -13.40
CA PHE A 142 6.28 5.66 -14.48
C PHE A 142 4.88 6.17 -14.24
N THR A 143 4.14 6.34 -15.32
CA THR A 143 2.78 6.88 -15.33
C THR A 143 1.81 5.89 -15.94
N PHE A 144 0.63 5.76 -15.36
CA PHE A 144 -0.47 4.98 -15.91
C PHE A 144 -1.82 5.66 -15.70
N ASP A 145 -2.77 5.31 -16.56
CA ASP A 145 -4.16 5.74 -16.51
C ASP A 145 -4.99 4.64 -15.84
N MET A 146 -5.73 4.96 -14.80
CA MET A 146 -6.64 4.04 -14.12
C MET A 146 -7.96 3.83 -14.86
N GLY A 147 -8.17 4.56 -15.99
CA GLY A 147 -9.38 4.51 -16.80
C GLY A 147 -10.53 5.34 -16.25
N GLU A 148 -10.65 5.41 -14.95
CA GLU A 148 -11.68 6.19 -14.24
C GLU A 148 -11.04 7.00 -13.10
N LYS A 149 -11.79 7.97 -12.61
CA LYS A 149 -11.40 8.80 -11.47
C LYS A 149 -11.79 8.13 -10.17
N TYR A 150 -10.84 8.04 -9.22
CA TYR A 150 -11.06 7.45 -7.91
C TYR A 150 -10.65 8.39 -6.78
N LYS A 151 -11.45 8.44 -5.73
CA LYS A 151 -11.01 8.88 -4.41
C LYS A 151 -10.31 7.68 -3.77
N LEU A 152 -8.97 7.68 -3.85
CA LEU A 152 -8.16 6.57 -3.37
C LEU A 152 -8.06 6.58 -1.85
N SER A 153 -7.99 5.40 -1.25
CA SER A 153 -7.86 5.16 0.19
C SER A 153 -6.53 4.54 0.56
N ARG A 154 -6.05 3.61 -0.26
CA ARG A 154 -4.81 2.87 -0.05
C ARG A 154 -4.40 2.14 -1.31
N PHE A 155 -3.19 1.61 -1.30
CA PHE A 155 -2.75 0.63 -2.28
C PHE A 155 -1.88 -0.45 -1.64
N VAL A 156 -1.84 -1.59 -2.29
CA VAL A 156 -0.96 -2.71 -1.94
C VAL A 156 0.12 -2.83 -3.01
N MET A 157 1.36 -2.84 -2.57
CA MET A 157 2.54 -3.03 -3.41
C MET A 157 3.14 -4.41 -3.15
N VAL A 158 3.13 -5.27 -4.15
CA VAL A 158 3.81 -6.57 -4.08
C VAL A 158 5.17 -6.43 -4.74
N SER A 159 6.22 -6.53 -3.94
CA SER A 159 7.59 -6.54 -4.43
C SER A 159 7.88 -7.84 -5.21
N ARG A 160 9.02 -7.87 -5.91
CA ARG A 160 9.44 -9.09 -6.58
C ARG A 160 9.75 -10.18 -5.54
N TYR A 161 8.77 -11.02 -5.27
CA TYR A 161 8.87 -12.19 -4.45
C TYR A 161 8.74 -13.45 -5.31
N TYR A 162 9.73 -14.30 -5.25
CA TYR A 162 9.71 -15.60 -5.93
C TYR A 162 10.12 -16.67 -4.94
N PRO A 163 9.20 -17.55 -4.51
CA PRO A 163 9.48 -18.56 -3.49
C PRO A 163 10.68 -19.43 -3.86
N GLY A 164 11.71 -19.39 -3.04
CA GLY A 164 12.87 -20.27 -3.11
C GLY A 164 13.93 -19.93 -4.16
N LYS A 165 13.76 -18.89 -5.01
CA LYS A 165 14.70 -18.67 -6.10
C LYS A 165 15.46 -17.34 -6.09
N TYR A 166 14.89 -16.21 -5.69
CA TYR A 166 15.56 -14.92 -5.93
C TYR A 166 15.66 -13.97 -4.75
N GLY A 167 15.03 -14.19 -3.61
CA GLY A 167 15.24 -13.38 -2.40
C GLY A 167 15.37 -11.86 -2.61
N ASN A 168 14.61 -11.28 -3.55
CA ASN A 168 14.72 -9.89 -3.94
C ASN A 168 13.80 -8.96 -3.13
N THR A 169 13.02 -9.52 -2.24
CA THR A 169 12.18 -8.75 -1.31
C THR A 169 13.08 -8.05 -0.30
N PHE A 170 12.81 -6.79 -0.04
CA PHE A 170 13.65 -5.91 0.77
C PHE A 170 15.13 -5.93 0.34
N LYS A 171 15.36 -6.10 -0.97
CA LYS A 171 16.68 -6.12 -1.62
C LYS A 171 16.58 -5.57 -3.04
N ALA A 172 17.71 -5.47 -3.71
CA ALA A 172 17.83 -5.12 -5.12
C ALA A 172 16.92 -3.91 -5.50
N GLY A 173 16.15 -4.02 -6.56
CA GLY A 173 15.30 -2.97 -7.09
C GLY A 173 13.95 -2.78 -6.37
N HIS A 174 13.71 -3.41 -5.22
CA HIS A 174 12.51 -3.15 -4.41
C HIS A 174 12.48 -1.69 -3.96
N PRO A 175 11.46 -0.88 -4.31
CA PRO A 175 11.36 0.51 -3.89
C PRO A 175 11.42 0.65 -2.37
N LYS A 176 12.28 1.55 -1.87
CA LYS A 176 12.40 1.82 -0.44
C LYS A 176 11.75 3.15 -0.07
N HIS A 177 12.19 4.24 -0.66
CA HIS A 177 11.56 5.55 -0.52
C HIS A 177 10.92 5.92 -1.85
N PHE A 178 9.64 6.21 -1.84
CA PHE A 178 8.90 6.49 -3.05
C PHE A 178 7.72 7.43 -2.79
N GLU A 179 7.20 8.01 -3.85
CA GLU A 179 6.12 8.99 -3.85
C GLU A 179 5.00 8.51 -4.77
N LEU A 180 3.78 8.78 -4.37
CA LEU A 180 2.61 8.60 -5.21
C LEU A 180 2.04 9.97 -5.57
N TRP A 181 1.95 10.23 -6.87
CA TRP A 181 1.40 11.46 -7.45
C TRP A 181 0.15 11.15 -8.24
N GLY A 182 -0.81 12.06 -8.21
CA GLY A 182 -2.07 11.93 -8.94
C GLY A 182 -2.32 13.14 -9.84
N SER A 183 -3.04 12.90 -10.92
CA SER A 183 -3.50 13.96 -11.84
C SER A 183 -4.89 13.61 -12.41
N ASN A 184 -5.60 14.64 -12.89
CA ASN A 184 -6.80 14.46 -13.70
C ASN A 184 -6.62 14.96 -15.14
N ASP A 185 -5.53 15.70 -15.38
CA ASP A 185 -5.19 16.24 -16.70
C ASP A 185 -3.66 16.44 -16.77
N PRO A 186 -2.88 15.33 -16.91
CA PRO A 186 -1.44 15.42 -16.96
C PRO A 186 -0.98 16.12 -18.23
N ASN A 187 0.02 17.00 -18.10
CA ASN A 187 0.60 17.66 -19.27
C ASN A 187 1.21 16.60 -20.22
N PRO A 188 0.86 16.62 -21.51
CA PRO A 188 1.36 15.64 -22.48
C PRO A 188 2.89 15.62 -22.67
N ASP A 189 3.59 16.69 -22.30
CA ASP A 189 5.06 16.72 -22.30
C ASP A 189 5.68 15.95 -21.13
N GLY A 190 4.84 15.50 -20.20
CA GLY A 190 5.24 14.70 -19.04
C GLY A 190 5.89 15.49 -17.91
N SER A 191 5.91 16.82 -17.98
CA SER A 191 6.51 17.65 -16.92
C SER A 191 5.92 17.34 -15.54
N PHE A 192 6.73 17.53 -14.50
CA PHE A 192 6.31 17.54 -13.10
C PHE A 192 5.95 18.99 -12.73
N ASP A 193 4.78 19.41 -13.13
CA ASP A 193 4.24 20.76 -12.92
C ASP A 193 2.97 20.72 -12.04
N ASP A 194 2.22 21.80 -11.99
CA ASP A 194 1.00 21.94 -11.19
C ASP A 194 -0.16 21.04 -11.65
N SER A 195 -0.02 20.29 -12.77
CA SER A 195 -0.97 19.26 -13.18
C SER A 195 -0.90 18.00 -12.30
N TRP A 196 0.16 17.86 -11.51
CA TRP A 196 0.37 16.76 -10.58
C TRP A 196 0.25 17.21 -9.13
N VAL A 197 -0.44 16.43 -8.30
CA VAL A 197 -0.52 16.61 -6.86
C VAL A 197 0.14 15.44 -6.15
N LEU A 198 1.00 15.72 -5.19
CA LEU A 198 1.56 14.69 -4.32
C LEU A 198 0.45 14.14 -3.42
N LEU A 199 0.15 12.86 -3.55
CA LEU A 199 -0.82 12.17 -2.70
C LEU A 199 -0.18 11.77 -1.36
N SER A 200 1.01 11.20 -1.40
CA SER A 200 1.83 10.95 -0.20
C SER A 200 3.24 10.46 -0.56
N GLU A 201 4.11 10.50 0.46
CA GLU A 201 5.44 9.90 0.46
C GLU A 201 5.44 8.65 1.34
N TYR A 202 6.23 7.65 0.97
CA TYR A 202 6.23 6.35 1.64
C TYR A 202 7.63 5.80 1.82
N GLU A 203 7.78 5.00 2.86
CA GLU A 203 8.93 4.13 3.08
C GLU A 203 8.47 2.68 3.20
N SER A 204 9.09 1.78 2.43
CA SER A 204 8.97 0.34 2.62
C SER A 204 9.79 -0.07 3.85
N VAL A 205 9.13 -0.73 4.79
CA VAL A 205 9.73 -1.14 6.07
C VAL A 205 9.72 -2.65 6.19
N LYS A 206 10.91 -3.23 6.39
CA LYS A 206 11.04 -4.67 6.65
C LYS A 206 10.46 -4.99 8.03
N PRO A 207 9.44 -5.87 8.16
CA PRO A 207 8.75 -6.14 9.42
C PRO A 207 9.68 -6.52 10.58
N SER A 208 10.72 -7.29 10.30
CA SER A 208 11.73 -7.67 11.29
C SER A 208 12.60 -6.52 11.78
N GLY A 209 12.57 -5.35 11.12
CA GLY A 209 13.50 -4.24 11.35
C GLY A 209 14.92 -4.50 10.87
N GLY A 210 15.19 -5.64 10.23
CA GLY A 210 16.51 -6.01 9.73
C GLY A 210 16.97 -5.18 8.52
N GLY A 211 18.27 -5.16 8.28
CA GLY A 211 18.89 -4.52 7.12
C GLY A 211 18.73 -5.32 5.82
N VAL A 212 19.22 -4.74 4.72
CA VAL A 212 19.14 -5.33 3.37
C VAL A 212 19.84 -6.69 3.25
N ASN A 213 20.88 -6.92 4.04
CA ASN A 213 21.68 -8.15 4.01
C ASN A 213 21.22 -9.22 5.02
N ASP A 214 20.29 -8.86 5.92
CA ASP A 214 19.80 -9.80 6.91
C ASP A 214 18.84 -10.80 6.28
N ALA A 215 18.86 -12.04 6.76
CA ALA A 215 17.94 -13.07 6.33
C ALA A 215 16.49 -12.63 6.56
N LEU A 216 15.59 -13.07 5.67
CA LEU A 216 14.16 -12.82 5.83
C LEU A 216 13.59 -13.70 6.94
N THR A 217 12.90 -13.10 7.89
CA THR A 217 12.09 -13.83 8.87
C THR A 217 10.80 -14.35 8.23
N THR A 218 10.02 -15.11 8.98
CA THR A 218 8.70 -15.57 8.52
C THR A 218 7.77 -14.38 8.26
N GLU A 219 7.80 -13.37 9.14
CA GLU A 219 7.00 -12.15 9.01
C GLU A 219 7.40 -11.34 7.76
N ASP A 220 8.69 -11.26 7.45
CA ASP A 220 9.18 -10.61 6.23
C ASP A 220 8.69 -11.33 4.97
N GLN A 221 8.70 -12.66 4.99
CA GLN A 221 8.23 -13.48 3.88
C GLN A 221 6.72 -13.37 3.68
N GLU A 222 5.95 -13.32 4.77
CA GLU A 222 4.51 -13.10 4.70
C GLU A 222 4.16 -11.71 4.17
N ALA A 223 4.85 -10.67 4.64
CA ALA A 223 4.69 -9.32 4.11
C ALA A 223 5.03 -9.25 2.61
N ALA A 224 6.09 -9.94 2.19
CA ALA A 224 6.46 -10.03 0.78
C ALA A 224 5.38 -10.68 -0.08
N LYS A 225 4.81 -11.78 0.41
CA LYS A 225 3.78 -12.55 -0.28
C LYS A 225 2.45 -11.80 -0.35
N ASN A 226 2.05 -11.17 0.74
CA ASN A 226 0.76 -10.47 0.84
C ASN A 226 0.82 -9.04 0.30
N GLY A 227 2.02 -8.49 0.11
CA GLY A 227 2.28 -7.11 -0.26
C GLY A 227 2.28 -6.16 0.95
N GLU A 228 2.91 -5.02 0.75
CA GLU A 228 2.94 -3.93 1.71
C GLU A 228 1.73 -3.01 1.46
N ASN A 229 0.99 -2.67 2.52
CA ASN A 229 -0.20 -1.83 2.42
C ASN A 229 0.13 -0.39 2.81
N PHE A 230 -0.12 0.55 1.92
CA PHE A 230 0.15 1.98 2.07
C PHE A 230 -1.14 2.79 2.06
N ILE A 231 -1.35 3.59 3.09
CA ILE A 231 -2.55 4.42 3.24
C ILE A 231 -2.36 5.72 2.47
N ILE A 232 -3.36 6.09 1.68
CA ILE A 232 -3.44 7.40 1.04
C ILE A 232 -4.24 8.32 1.98
N PRO A 233 -3.75 9.53 2.30
CA PRO A 233 -4.42 10.44 3.22
C PRO A 233 -5.85 10.79 2.76
N ASP A 234 -6.76 10.89 3.71
CA ASP A 234 -8.19 11.16 3.42
C ASP A 234 -8.42 12.52 2.74
N ASN A 235 -7.51 13.47 2.90
CA ASN A 235 -7.55 14.77 2.22
C ASN A 235 -6.97 14.75 0.79
N ALA A 236 -6.39 13.65 0.33
CA ALA A 236 -5.91 13.54 -1.05
C ALA A 236 -7.07 13.73 -2.05
N PRO A 237 -6.91 14.44 -3.15
CA PRO A 237 -7.97 14.62 -4.13
C PRO A 237 -8.30 13.32 -4.86
N ALA A 238 -9.48 13.26 -5.48
CA ALA A 238 -9.79 12.19 -6.41
C ALA A 238 -9.01 12.38 -7.73
N VAL A 239 -8.40 11.31 -8.23
CA VAL A 239 -7.50 11.32 -9.38
C VAL A 239 -7.77 10.15 -10.32
N ARG A 240 -7.40 10.33 -11.60
CA ARG A 240 -7.47 9.29 -12.63
C ARG A 240 -6.09 8.76 -13.02
N TYR A 241 -5.11 9.65 -13.10
CA TYR A 241 -3.76 9.30 -13.53
C TYR A 241 -2.84 9.21 -12.33
N ILE A 242 -2.03 8.17 -12.31
CA ILE A 242 -1.07 7.93 -11.25
C ILE A 242 0.34 7.97 -11.81
N ARG A 243 1.24 8.64 -11.07
CA ARG A 243 2.68 8.58 -11.27
C ARG A 243 3.31 7.99 -10.02
N PHE A 244 3.98 6.87 -10.17
CA PHE A 244 4.73 6.21 -9.11
C PHE A 244 6.21 6.58 -9.28
N LYS A 245 6.77 7.31 -8.31
CA LYS A 245 8.15 7.79 -8.34
C LYS A 245 8.95 7.12 -7.24
N THR A 246 9.97 6.36 -7.62
CA THR A 246 10.92 5.72 -6.70
C THR A 246 12.15 6.61 -6.54
N ASN A 247 12.40 7.07 -5.32
CA ASN A 247 13.56 7.90 -5.00
C ASN A 247 14.80 7.04 -4.76
N ASP A 248 14.64 5.92 -4.08
CA ASP A 248 15.69 4.89 -3.97
C ASP A 248 15.09 3.50 -3.75
N THR A 249 15.94 2.49 -3.80
CA THR A 249 15.59 1.09 -3.62
C THR A 249 16.35 0.49 -2.43
N TRP A 250 15.84 -0.61 -1.89
CA TRP A 250 16.50 -1.33 -0.80
C TRP A 250 17.95 -1.70 -1.12
N GLY A 251 18.21 -2.16 -2.35
CA GLY A 251 19.54 -2.53 -2.79
C GLY A 251 20.37 -1.37 -3.34
N LYS A 252 19.90 -0.12 -3.28
CA LYS A 252 20.55 1.07 -3.89
C LYS A 252 20.90 0.85 -5.35
N THR A 253 20.01 0.19 -6.07
CA THR A 253 20.17 -0.14 -7.49
C THR A 253 19.81 1.02 -8.40
N ARG A 254 20.12 0.89 -9.68
CA ARG A 254 19.79 1.83 -10.75
C ARG A 254 18.54 1.39 -11.53
N TYR A 255 17.70 0.55 -10.92
CA TYR A 255 16.44 0.05 -11.46
C TYR A 255 15.48 -0.28 -10.33
N MET A 256 14.18 -0.30 -10.62
CA MET A 256 13.16 -0.82 -9.74
C MET A 256 12.49 -2.04 -10.33
N HIS A 257 11.91 -2.88 -9.49
CA HIS A 257 11.07 -4.00 -9.90
C HIS A 257 9.91 -4.19 -8.91
N LEU A 258 8.74 -4.60 -9.45
CA LEU A 258 7.52 -4.87 -8.72
C LEU A 258 6.74 -5.99 -9.42
N HIS A 259 6.02 -6.81 -8.67
CA HIS A 259 5.06 -7.75 -9.23
C HIS A 259 3.72 -7.08 -9.48
N GLU A 260 3.18 -6.37 -8.47
CA GLU A 260 1.79 -5.94 -8.52
C GLU A 260 1.58 -4.63 -7.77
N LEU A 261 0.66 -3.81 -8.27
CA LEU A 261 0.07 -2.68 -7.59
C LEU A 261 -1.46 -2.83 -7.60
N THR A 262 -2.06 -2.84 -6.42
CA THR A 262 -3.51 -2.91 -6.28
C THR A 262 -4.02 -1.71 -5.53
N PHE A 263 -4.82 -0.87 -6.18
CA PHE A 263 -5.40 0.34 -5.61
C PHE A 263 -6.81 0.08 -5.11
N PHE A 264 -7.18 0.79 -4.04
CA PHE A 264 -8.50 0.75 -3.42
C PHE A 264 -9.01 2.16 -3.20
N GLY A 265 -10.33 2.32 -3.28
CA GLY A 265 -10.99 3.60 -3.07
C GLY A 265 -12.46 3.54 -3.46
N ALA A 266 -13.03 4.69 -3.78
CA ALA A 266 -14.38 4.81 -4.32
C ALA A 266 -14.34 5.55 -5.66
N ARG A 267 -15.12 5.10 -6.63
CA ARG A 267 -15.31 5.82 -7.90
C ARG A 267 -15.82 7.22 -7.62
N HIS A 268 -15.32 8.17 -8.36
CA HIS A 268 -15.67 9.58 -8.19
C HIS A 268 -16.07 10.17 -9.54
N ASN A 269 -17.36 10.46 -9.67
CA ASN A 269 -17.94 11.04 -10.90
C ASN A 269 -17.57 12.51 -11.08
#